data_685892f236cd7709b3d3fd00014581cc
#
_entry.id   685892f236cd7709b3d3fd00014581cc
#
_cell.length_a   1.000
_cell.length_b   1.000
_cell.length_c   1.000
_cell.angle_alpha   90.00
_cell.angle_beta   90.00
_cell.angle_gamma   90.00
#
_symmetry.space_group_name_H-M   'P 1'
#
loop_
_entity.id
_entity.type
_entity.pdbx_description
1 polymer ?
#
loop_
_entity_poly.entity_id
_entity_poly.type
_entity_poly.pdbx_seq_one_letter_code
_entity_poly.pdbx_strand_id
1 'polypeptide(L)'
;MANHKKRIGKTTMKLEFLALLAFASIPAFAQQAGPRDPAEPAKGKPQVQALARPVGRVVRAGVDEKSMRALIGKLVACGTRLTLSSWEDAKRGAGCGRDAIAARLNEIAKDSGGKLQVVVDKFESTSERTSGKPISLENVYAILPGSDPKLAKTLFIVSGHFDSRPSNVMDAEADAPGADDDASGVAVSVECARLLSKAGANGRGTYRATILFAAVSGEEQGLLGSTHLVDWVKQQGYTVGGMLDDDIVGADPTAGAPHRVRLFSGNGEIDDADSPSRELARAIEEVDGRAVVRMIFRVDRYGRGGDHYPFYKAGLPAVRFTEPLEDYNHQHQTPRTENGVEYGDFEKYLNFTFMGDVARDNAEALRQLALAPAPPSKARLTGAVTPDAKVSWSAEDDAERAGFEILWRETSEPRWQVYDFAASPGETVLKGISTDNHFFAVRAVGKNGARSIAVPTEIERRAPPLPTPSKQ
;
A
#
# COMPACT_ATOMS: atom_id res chain seq x y z
N MET A 1 -61.62 61.04 -24.58
CA MET A 1 -60.82 62.17 -25.16
C MET A 1 -59.46 61.61 -25.49
N ALA A 2 -59.22 61.11 -26.69
CA ALA A 2 -58.65 61.80 -27.84
C ALA A 2 -57.26 62.41 -27.55
N ASN A 3 -56.18 61.86 -28.05
CA ASN A 3 -55.56 62.20 -29.31
C ASN A 3 -54.18 61.51 -29.38
N HIS A 4 -53.88 60.76 -30.32
CA HIS A 4 -53.31 61.00 -31.66
C HIS A 4 -51.80 61.31 -31.71
N LYS A 5 -51.13 60.38 -32.45
CA LYS A 5 -50.03 60.60 -33.46
C LYS A 5 -48.61 60.63 -32.91
N LYS A 6 -47.58 59.99 -33.47
CA LYS A 6 -47.32 59.75 -34.92
C LYS A 6 -46.17 58.67 -35.04
N ARG A 7 -46.31 57.82 -36.05
CA ARG A 7 -45.25 56.99 -36.63
C ARG A 7 -44.14 57.89 -37.22
N ILE A 8 -42.91 57.58 -36.89
CA ILE A 8 -41.75 57.84 -37.72
C ILE A 8 -40.97 56.59 -37.86
N GLY A 9 -40.89 56.03 -39.03
CA GLY A 9 -40.07 54.90 -39.39
C GLY A 9 -38.60 55.26 -39.37
N LYS A 10 -37.82 54.43 -38.81
CA LYS A 10 -36.36 54.41 -39.06
C LYS A 10 -35.99 53.05 -39.61
N THR A 11 -35.65 53.06 -40.87
CA THR A 11 -34.98 52.03 -41.62
C THR A 11 -33.65 51.74 -40.96
N THR A 12 -33.52 50.59 -40.33
CA THR A 12 -32.20 50.07 -39.87
C THR A 12 -31.67 49.15 -40.93
N MET A 13 -30.68 49.63 -41.63
CA MET A 13 -29.81 48.83 -42.51
C MET A 13 -29.16 47.72 -41.71
N LYS A 14 -29.44 46.48 -42.07
CA LYS A 14 -28.72 45.31 -41.60
C LYS A 14 -27.35 45.31 -42.24
N LEU A 15 -26.31 45.62 -41.44
CA LEU A 15 -24.91 45.32 -41.77
C LEU A 15 -24.66 43.88 -41.41
N GLU A 16 -24.63 43.01 -42.38
CA GLU A 16 -24.14 41.64 -42.23
C GLU A 16 -22.63 41.70 -42.16
N PHE A 17 -22.08 41.56 -40.94
CA PHE A 17 -20.67 41.26 -40.76
C PHE A 17 -20.45 39.77 -41.05
N LEU A 18 -19.98 39.49 -42.26
CA LEU A 18 -19.39 38.19 -42.58
C LEU A 18 -18.03 38.13 -41.88
N ALA A 19 -17.98 37.50 -40.69
CA ALA A 19 -16.74 37.13 -40.06
C ALA A 19 -16.13 35.95 -40.82
N LEU A 20 -15.20 36.23 -41.70
CA LEU A 20 -14.31 35.21 -42.25
C LEU A 20 -13.42 34.70 -41.13
N LEU A 21 -13.77 33.58 -40.51
CA LEU A 21 -12.90 32.78 -39.68
C LEU A 21 -11.83 32.15 -40.61
N ALA A 22 -10.71 32.86 -40.75
CA ALA A 22 -9.51 32.26 -41.28
C ALA A 22 -9.02 31.23 -40.25
N PHE A 23 -9.32 29.96 -40.43
CA PHE A 23 -8.63 28.87 -39.82
C PHE A 23 -7.17 28.92 -40.31
N ALA A 24 -6.30 29.59 -39.58
CA ALA A 24 -4.90 29.37 -39.71
C ALA A 24 -4.65 27.92 -39.27
N SER A 25 -4.58 27.01 -40.22
CA SER A 25 -3.99 25.69 -40.01
C SER A 25 -2.55 25.91 -39.55
N ILE A 26 -2.36 25.86 -38.22
CA ILE A 26 -1.02 25.68 -37.65
C ILE A 26 -0.55 24.37 -38.27
N PRO A 27 0.51 24.34 -39.09
CA PRO A 27 1.07 23.08 -39.49
C PRO A 27 1.44 22.37 -38.20
N ALA A 28 0.81 21.22 -37.93
CA ALA A 28 1.34 20.29 -36.97
C ALA A 28 2.77 20.02 -37.48
N PHE A 29 3.74 20.62 -36.81
CA PHE A 29 5.09 20.15 -36.91
C PHE A 29 5.02 18.70 -36.43
N ALA A 30 4.82 17.77 -37.36
CA ALA A 30 5.24 16.42 -37.16
C ALA A 30 6.68 16.55 -36.73
N GLN A 31 6.93 16.38 -35.43
CA GLN A 31 8.28 16.21 -34.93
C GLN A 31 8.83 15.08 -35.78
N GLN A 32 9.64 15.42 -36.77
CA GLN A 32 10.43 14.42 -37.45
C GLN A 32 11.17 13.73 -36.32
N ALA A 33 10.80 12.47 -36.07
CA ALA A 33 11.56 11.63 -35.18
C ALA A 33 13.01 11.77 -35.67
N GLY A 34 13.85 12.37 -34.81
CA GLY A 34 15.28 12.48 -35.11
C GLY A 34 15.83 11.09 -35.45
N PRO A 35 16.97 11.04 -36.08
CA PRO A 35 17.59 9.74 -36.39
C PRO A 35 17.61 8.95 -35.07
N ARG A 36 17.01 7.76 -35.10
CA ARG A 36 16.89 6.87 -33.97
C ARG A 36 18.29 6.60 -33.45
N ASP A 37 18.53 6.80 -32.16
CA ASP A 37 19.77 6.38 -31.52
C ASP A 37 19.98 4.89 -31.82
N PRO A 38 21.09 4.47 -32.45
CA PRO A 38 21.36 3.05 -32.67
C PRO A 38 21.41 2.24 -31.36
N ALA A 39 21.65 2.88 -30.24
CA ALA A 39 21.61 2.27 -28.91
C ALA A 39 20.18 2.08 -28.38
N GLU A 40 19.18 2.66 -29.03
CA GLU A 40 17.76 2.46 -28.70
C GLU A 40 17.07 1.59 -29.77
N PRO A 41 17.15 0.28 -29.69
CA PRO A 41 16.43 -0.61 -30.60
C PRO A 41 14.91 -0.46 -30.44
N ALA A 42 14.17 -0.92 -31.46
CA ALA A 42 12.70 -0.86 -31.41
C ALA A 42 12.16 -1.53 -30.16
N LYS A 43 11.25 -0.84 -29.45
CA LYS A 43 10.57 -1.42 -28.30
C LYS A 43 9.90 -2.73 -28.69
N GLY A 44 10.10 -3.77 -27.89
CA GLY A 44 9.32 -4.99 -28.02
C GLY A 44 7.84 -4.69 -27.79
N LYS A 45 6.97 -5.52 -28.33
CA LYS A 45 5.54 -5.42 -28.05
C LYS A 45 5.20 -6.27 -26.83
N PRO A 46 4.52 -5.71 -25.80
CA PRO A 46 4.03 -6.50 -24.67
C PRO A 46 3.14 -7.63 -25.16
N GLN A 47 3.31 -8.81 -24.60
CA GLN A 47 2.41 -9.93 -24.83
C GLN A 47 1.15 -9.79 -23.97
N VAL A 48 0.04 -10.36 -24.42
CA VAL A 48 -1.19 -10.38 -23.65
C VAL A 48 -1.02 -11.31 -22.45
N GLN A 49 -1.54 -10.90 -21.29
CA GLN A 49 -1.54 -11.74 -20.10
C GLN A 49 -2.29 -13.04 -20.36
N ALA A 50 -1.68 -14.16 -20.02
CA ALA A 50 -2.25 -15.48 -20.27
C ALA A 50 -3.51 -15.77 -19.44
N LEU A 51 -3.59 -15.21 -18.23
CA LEU A 51 -4.70 -15.43 -17.29
C LEU A 51 -5.22 -14.11 -16.74
N ALA A 52 -6.55 -14.00 -16.62
CA ALA A 52 -7.18 -12.91 -15.92
C ALA A 52 -6.89 -12.98 -14.42
N ARG A 53 -6.85 -11.83 -13.74
CA ARG A 53 -6.77 -11.78 -12.28
C ARG A 53 -8.06 -12.28 -11.66
N PRO A 54 -8.02 -12.96 -10.49
CA PRO A 54 -9.23 -13.36 -9.79
C PRO A 54 -10.06 -12.13 -9.39
N VAL A 55 -11.37 -12.23 -9.54
CA VAL A 55 -12.27 -11.13 -9.17
C VAL A 55 -12.73 -11.27 -7.73
N GLY A 56 -12.42 -10.30 -6.89
CA GLY A 56 -12.77 -10.24 -5.48
C GLY A 56 -14.20 -9.78 -5.21
N ARG A 57 -15.23 -10.49 -5.65
CA ARG A 57 -16.63 -10.06 -5.50
C ARG A 57 -17.04 -9.78 -4.06
N VAL A 58 -16.59 -10.60 -3.11
CA VAL A 58 -16.92 -10.46 -1.68
C VAL A 58 -16.26 -9.21 -1.11
N VAL A 59 -14.99 -8.95 -1.46
CA VAL A 59 -14.26 -7.77 -1.02
C VAL A 59 -14.90 -6.51 -1.60
N ARG A 60 -15.24 -6.50 -2.90
CA ARG A 60 -15.82 -5.32 -3.57
C ARG A 60 -17.17 -4.87 -3.01
N ALA A 61 -18.01 -5.80 -2.54
CA ALA A 61 -19.38 -5.51 -2.11
C ALA A 61 -19.56 -5.46 -0.58
N GLY A 62 -18.51 -5.78 0.20
CA GLY A 62 -18.68 -6.21 1.57
C GLY A 62 -18.19 -5.25 2.65
N VAL A 63 -17.57 -4.10 2.32
CA VAL A 63 -17.10 -3.13 3.33
C VAL A 63 -18.25 -2.61 4.16
N ASP A 64 -18.06 -2.56 5.48
CA ASP A 64 -19.04 -2.09 6.46
C ASP A 64 -18.56 -0.81 7.15
N GLU A 65 -18.83 0.32 6.50
CA GLU A 65 -18.48 1.66 7.01
C GLU A 65 -19.09 1.94 8.40
N LYS A 66 -20.27 1.35 8.71
CA LYS A 66 -20.91 1.51 10.03
C LYS A 66 -20.11 0.78 11.10
N SER A 67 -19.57 -0.39 10.78
CA SER A 67 -18.71 -1.15 11.68
C SER A 67 -17.39 -0.43 11.94
N MET A 68 -16.79 0.15 10.91
CA MET A 68 -15.58 0.96 11.04
C MET A 68 -15.83 2.18 11.93
N ARG A 69 -16.91 2.93 11.67
CA ARG A 69 -17.33 4.06 12.52
C ARG A 69 -17.55 3.64 13.96
N ALA A 70 -18.22 2.53 14.20
CA ALA A 70 -18.50 2.05 15.56
C ALA A 70 -17.23 1.68 16.32
N LEU A 71 -16.22 1.13 15.66
CA LEU A 71 -14.92 0.85 16.26
C LEU A 71 -14.17 2.14 16.60
N ILE A 72 -14.08 3.08 15.67
CA ILE A 72 -13.42 4.38 15.87
C ILE A 72 -14.10 5.13 17.02
N GLY A 73 -15.42 5.17 17.06
CA GLY A 73 -16.15 5.80 18.16
C GLY A 73 -15.80 5.21 19.53
N LYS A 74 -15.58 3.89 19.64
CA LYS A 74 -15.12 3.25 20.87
C LYS A 74 -13.68 3.66 21.22
N LEU A 75 -12.79 3.73 20.22
CA LEU A 75 -11.39 4.12 20.41
C LEU A 75 -11.29 5.59 20.86
N VAL A 76 -12.01 6.49 20.22
CA VAL A 76 -12.09 7.92 20.60
C VAL A 76 -12.67 8.08 21.99
N ALA A 77 -13.69 7.29 22.38
CA ALA A 77 -14.29 7.34 23.70
C ALA A 77 -13.35 6.97 24.86
N CYS A 78 -12.20 6.33 24.56
CA CYS A 78 -11.13 6.11 25.54
C CYS A 78 -10.42 7.41 25.98
N GLY A 79 -10.75 8.57 25.40
CA GLY A 79 -10.22 9.89 25.74
C GLY A 79 -8.77 10.11 25.30
N THR A 80 -7.88 9.23 25.71
CA THR A 80 -6.51 9.08 25.19
C THR A 80 -6.21 7.60 25.03
N ARG A 81 -5.32 7.29 24.11
CA ARG A 81 -4.73 5.94 23.97
C ARG A 81 -3.21 6.03 23.96
N LEU A 82 -2.66 7.16 24.46
CA LEU A 82 -1.22 7.32 24.54
C LEU A 82 -0.61 6.11 25.26
N THR A 83 0.43 5.56 24.70
CA THR A 83 1.15 4.38 25.23
C THR A 83 1.57 4.52 26.68
N LEU A 84 1.86 5.74 27.14
CA LEU A 84 2.23 6.05 28.53
C LEU A 84 1.00 6.19 29.46
N SER A 85 -0.23 6.14 28.95
CA SER A 85 -1.45 6.19 29.74
C SER A 85 -1.78 4.85 30.40
N SER A 86 -2.92 4.75 31.08
CA SER A 86 -3.31 3.52 31.76
C SER A 86 -3.53 2.34 30.82
N TRP A 87 -2.97 1.18 31.18
CA TRP A 87 -3.23 -0.11 30.55
C TRP A 87 -4.28 -0.95 31.26
N GLU A 88 -4.71 -0.52 32.47
CA GLU A 88 -5.65 -1.26 33.33
C GLU A 88 -7.05 -0.61 33.40
N ASP A 89 -7.17 0.65 33.03
CA ASP A 89 -8.47 1.34 33.04
C ASP A 89 -9.30 0.95 31.80
N ALA A 90 -10.45 0.32 32.03
CA ALA A 90 -11.33 -0.14 30.96
C ALA A 90 -12.07 0.99 30.21
N LYS A 91 -11.98 2.24 30.69
CA LYS A 91 -12.69 3.39 30.12
C LYS A 91 -11.78 4.47 29.56
N ARG A 92 -10.50 4.47 29.95
CA ARG A 92 -9.53 5.47 29.52
C ARG A 92 -8.14 4.86 29.36
N GLY A 93 -7.40 5.31 28.36
CA GLY A 93 -6.02 4.93 28.15
C GLY A 93 -5.82 3.83 27.11
N ALA A 94 -4.56 3.40 26.99
CA ALA A 94 -4.14 2.40 26.00
C ALA A 94 -4.86 1.05 26.21
N GLY A 95 -5.08 0.63 27.46
CA GLY A 95 -5.80 -0.60 27.79
C GLY A 95 -7.24 -0.61 27.29
N CYS A 96 -7.96 0.52 27.42
CA CYS A 96 -9.30 0.69 26.85
C CYS A 96 -9.31 0.45 25.33
N GLY A 97 -8.33 1.02 24.59
CA GLY A 97 -8.21 0.84 23.15
C GLY A 97 -7.92 -0.61 22.78
N ARG A 98 -6.93 -1.24 23.45
CA ARG A 98 -6.62 -2.67 23.29
C ARG A 98 -7.86 -3.55 23.47
N ASP A 99 -8.63 -3.34 24.52
CA ASP A 99 -9.80 -4.15 24.85
C ASP A 99 -10.92 -3.98 23.81
N ALA A 100 -11.14 -2.75 23.33
CA ALA A 100 -12.12 -2.49 22.27
C ALA A 100 -11.75 -3.23 20.96
N ILE A 101 -10.48 -3.24 20.57
CA ILE A 101 -9.98 -3.93 19.38
C ILE A 101 -10.07 -5.44 19.56
N ALA A 102 -9.56 -5.98 20.67
CA ALA A 102 -9.59 -7.41 20.96
C ALA A 102 -11.04 -7.93 21.00
N ALA A 103 -11.96 -7.20 21.60
CA ALA A 103 -13.38 -7.54 21.62
C ALA A 103 -13.94 -7.63 20.18
N ARG A 104 -13.66 -6.62 19.35
CA ARG A 104 -14.14 -6.60 17.95
C ARG A 104 -13.56 -7.74 17.11
N LEU A 105 -12.27 -8.01 17.23
CA LEU A 105 -11.63 -9.13 16.52
C LEU A 105 -12.17 -10.49 16.99
N ASN A 106 -12.47 -10.66 18.28
CA ASN A 106 -13.11 -11.86 18.82
C ASN A 106 -14.53 -12.06 18.29
N GLU A 107 -15.32 -11.00 18.07
CA GLU A 107 -16.62 -11.07 17.40
C GLU A 107 -16.43 -11.60 15.96
N ILE A 108 -15.49 -11.02 15.21
CA ILE A 108 -15.18 -11.45 13.84
C ILE A 108 -14.70 -12.91 13.82
N ALA A 109 -13.88 -13.31 14.78
CA ALA A 109 -13.39 -14.69 14.88
C ALA A 109 -14.54 -15.69 15.07
N LYS A 110 -15.53 -15.39 15.89
CA LYS A 110 -16.74 -16.20 16.04
C LYS A 110 -17.51 -16.33 14.72
N ASP A 111 -17.72 -15.20 14.03
CA ASP A 111 -18.42 -15.15 12.75
C ASP A 111 -17.68 -15.90 11.62
N SER A 112 -16.35 -16.03 11.73
CA SER A 112 -15.50 -16.76 10.78
C SER A 112 -15.52 -18.29 10.97
N GLY A 113 -16.25 -18.79 11.94
CA GLY A 113 -16.25 -20.21 12.32
C GLY A 113 -14.95 -20.65 13.00
N GLY A 114 -14.29 -19.77 13.73
CA GLY A 114 -13.08 -20.05 14.52
C GLY A 114 -11.78 -20.18 13.71
N LYS A 115 -11.77 -19.76 12.46
CA LYS A 115 -10.55 -19.76 11.61
C LYS A 115 -9.58 -18.66 11.97
N LEU A 116 -10.11 -17.51 12.39
CA LEU A 116 -9.32 -16.37 12.81
C LEU A 116 -8.88 -16.53 14.27
N GLN A 117 -7.59 -16.45 14.53
CA GLN A 117 -7.00 -16.59 15.87
C GLN A 117 -6.66 -15.21 16.38
N VAL A 118 -7.21 -14.81 17.54
CA VAL A 118 -6.92 -13.51 18.16
C VAL A 118 -5.88 -13.69 19.26
N VAL A 119 -4.86 -12.84 19.25
CA VAL A 119 -3.75 -12.85 20.20
C VAL A 119 -3.57 -11.42 20.75
N VAL A 120 -3.46 -11.32 22.06
CA VAL A 120 -2.95 -10.11 22.73
C VAL A 120 -1.51 -10.43 23.14
N ASP A 121 -0.56 -9.75 22.54
CA ASP A 121 0.87 -10.03 22.68
C ASP A 121 1.53 -8.98 23.55
N LYS A 122 1.97 -9.39 24.74
CA LYS A 122 2.53 -8.52 25.76
C LYS A 122 4.06 -8.56 25.70
N PHE A 123 4.66 -7.38 25.74
CA PHE A 123 6.12 -7.22 25.67
C PHE A 123 6.60 -6.00 26.48
N GLU A 124 7.89 -5.90 26.69
CA GLU A 124 8.53 -4.72 27.27
C GLU A 124 9.41 -4.03 26.23
N SER A 125 9.41 -2.71 26.23
CA SER A 125 10.26 -1.93 25.34
C SER A 125 10.66 -0.60 25.97
N THR A 126 11.62 0.07 25.34
CA THR A 126 12.16 1.36 25.78
C THR A 126 12.53 2.25 24.61
N SER A 127 12.41 3.56 24.79
CA SER A 127 12.87 4.57 23.85
C SER A 127 13.25 5.86 24.59
N GLU A 128 13.69 6.87 23.86
CA GLU A 128 13.86 8.22 24.41
C GLU A 128 12.52 8.79 24.91
N ARG A 129 11.41 8.49 24.21
CA ARG A 129 10.04 8.92 24.59
C ARG A 129 9.41 8.08 25.71
N THR A 130 10.12 7.11 26.26
CA THR A 130 9.82 6.47 27.55
C THR A 130 10.78 6.90 28.64
N SER A 131 11.53 8.00 28.42
CA SER A 131 12.60 8.47 29.30
C SER A 131 13.68 7.40 29.56
N GLY A 132 13.91 6.52 28.59
CA GLY A 132 14.86 5.42 28.69
C GLY A 132 14.46 4.32 29.68
N LYS A 133 13.22 4.31 30.16
CA LYS A 133 12.71 3.28 31.09
C LYS A 133 11.94 2.22 30.32
N PRO A 134 12.08 0.94 30.67
CA PRO A 134 11.22 -0.10 30.16
C PRO A 134 9.75 0.16 30.54
N ILE A 135 8.87 0.01 29.58
CA ILE A 135 7.42 0.04 29.76
C ILE A 135 6.81 -1.24 29.21
N SER A 136 5.73 -1.70 29.82
CA SER A 136 4.97 -2.84 29.31
C SER A 136 3.94 -2.37 28.30
N LEU A 137 3.93 -3.03 27.15
CA LEU A 137 3.02 -2.74 26.03
C LEU A 137 2.32 -4.02 25.58
N GLU A 138 1.24 -3.86 24.83
CA GLU A 138 0.52 -4.98 24.23
C GLU A 138 0.12 -4.64 22.80
N ASN A 139 0.41 -5.54 21.85
CA ASN A 139 -0.14 -5.52 20.52
C ASN A 139 -1.36 -6.43 20.42
N VAL A 140 -2.25 -6.19 19.48
CA VAL A 140 -3.39 -7.07 19.20
C VAL A 140 -3.28 -7.59 17.78
N TYR A 141 -3.27 -8.91 17.62
CA TYR A 141 -3.20 -9.57 16.32
C TYR A 141 -4.42 -10.44 16.07
N ALA A 142 -4.84 -10.51 14.83
CA ALA A 142 -5.74 -11.54 14.35
C ALA A 142 -5.04 -12.28 13.19
N ILE A 143 -4.93 -13.59 13.30
CA ILE A 143 -4.17 -14.45 12.38
C ILE A 143 -5.14 -15.33 11.61
N LEU A 144 -5.13 -15.26 10.29
CA LEU A 144 -5.84 -16.13 9.38
C LEU A 144 -4.85 -17.11 8.74
N PRO A 145 -4.75 -18.37 9.23
CA PRO A 145 -3.72 -19.28 8.79
C PRO A 145 -3.85 -19.66 7.32
N GLY A 146 -2.71 -19.71 6.62
CA GLY A 146 -2.61 -20.27 5.28
C GLY A 146 -2.77 -21.77 5.27
N SER A 147 -3.31 -22.31 4.17
CA SER A 147 -3.60 -23.74 4.02
C SER A 147 -2.55 -24.51 3.21
N ASP A 148 -1.68 -23.81 2.49
CA ASP A 148 -0.65 -24.47 1.67
C ASP A 148 0.58 -24.79 2.55
N PRO A 149 0.98 -26.08 2.66
CA PRO A 149 2.13 -26.44 3.50
C PRO A 149 3.44 -25.71 3.18
N LYS A 150 3.63 -25.28 1.93
CA LYS A 150 4.81 -24.53 1.50
C LYS A 150 4.70 -23.03 1.77
N LEU A 151 3.48 -22.49 1.77
CA LEU A 151 3.23 -21.05 1.89
C LEU A 151 2.61 -20.63 3.22
N ALA A 152 2.16 -21.56 4.07
CA ALA A 152 1.57 -21.24 5.37
C ALA A 152 2.51 -20.44 6.29
N LYS A 153 3.82 -20.49 6.05
CA LYS A 153 4.81 -19.68 6.75
C LYS A 153 5.17 -18.37 6.01
N THR A 154 4.59 -18.11 4.85
CA THR A 154 4.63 -16.80 4.22
C THR A 154 3.52 -15.94 4.83
N LEU A 155 3.89 -14.75 5.33
CA LEU A 155 3.01 -13.87 6.09
C LEU A 155 2.79 -12.56 5.33
N PHE A 156 1.53 -12.22 5.06
CA PHE A 156 1.13 -10.90 4.62
C PHE A 156 0.47 -10.17 5.79
N ILE A 157 0.84 -8.92 6.02
CA ILE A 157 0.45 -8.13 7.18
C ILE A 157 -0.29 -6.88 6.72
N VAL A 158 -1.36 -6.51 7.43
CA VAL A 158 -1.94 -5.17 7.41
C VAL A 158 -1.97 -4.66 8.85
N SER A 159 -1.61 -3.40 9.03
CA SER A 159 -1.39 -2.81 10.35
C SER A 159 -1.91 -1.37 10.40
N GLY A 160 -2.34 -0.96 11.58
CA GLY A 160 -2.46 0.41 12.04
C GLY A 160 -2.03 0.48 13.50
N HIS A 161 -1.67 1.65 14.01
CA HIS A 161 -1.34 1.79 15.43
C HIS A 161 -2.52 2.29 16.24
N PHE A 162 -2.75 1.73 17.40
CA PHE A 162 -3.91 2.13 18.18
C PHE A 162 -3.61 3.18 19.26
N ASP A 163 -2.35 3.43 19.54
CA ASP A 163 -2.00 4.54 20.41
C ASP A 163 -2.25 5.88 19.70
N SER A 164 -2.52 6.90 20.48
CA SER A 164 -2.74 8.27 20.04
C SER A 164 -1.95 9.22 20.89
N ARG A 165 -1.72 10.46 20.45
CA ARG A 165 -0.93 11.40 21.22
C ARG A 165 -1.52 12.81 21.23
N PRO A 166 -1.41 13.52 22.39
CA PRO A 166 -1.63 14.96 22.46
C PRO A 166 -0.42 15.74 21.91
N SER A 167 -0.49 17.06 21.94
CA SER A 167 0.63 17.93 21.51
C SER A 167 1.93 17.63 22.25
N ASN A 168 1.87 17.33 23.52
CA ASN A 168 3.01 16.83 24.29
C ASN A 168 2.94 15.30 24.40
N VAL A 169 3.79 14.61 23.65
CA VAL A 169 3.87 13.14 23.60
C VAL A 169 4.20 12.47 24.94
N MET A 170 4.59 13.23 25.95
CA MET A 170 4.87 12.74 27.31
C MET A 170 3.70 12.97 28.27
N ASP A 171 2.61 13.61 27.84
CA ASP A 171 1.45 13.91 28.69
C ASP A 171 0.42 12.78 28.62
N ALA A 172 0.50 11.86 29.58
CA ALA A 172 -0.36 10.69 29.67
C ALA A 172 -1.79 10.99 30.06
N GLU A 173 -2.09 12.21 30.56
CA GLU A 173 -3.40 12.58 31.07
C GLU A 173 -4.23 13.41 30.09
N ALA A 174 -3.59 14.13 29.17
CA ALA A 174 -4.28 14.95 28.19
C ALA A 174 -5.12 14.13 27.24
N ASP A 175 -6.25 14.69 26.81
CA ASP A 175 -7.08 14.06 25.77
C ASP A 175 -6.34 14.03 24.42
N ALA A 176 -6.44 12.89 23.79
CA ALA A 176 -5.89 12.61 22.47
C ALA A 176 -6.85 11.66 21.71
N PRO A 177 -7.91 12.19 21.08
CA PRO A 177 -8.93 11.37 20.45
C PRO A 177 -8.35 10.46 19.36
N GLY A 178 -7.38 10.93 18.54
CA GLY A 178 -6.67 10.14 17.56
C GLY A 178 -7.63 9.39 16.63
N ALA A 179 -8.60 10.10 16.05
CA ALA A 179 -9.60 9.48 15.19
C ALA A 179 -9.01 9.08 13.83
N ASP A 180 -8.19 9.96 13.27
CA ASP A 180 -7.45 9.74 12.03
C ASP A 180 -6.09 9.13 12.30
N ASP A 181 -5.35 9.64 13.27
CA ASP A 181 -4.03 9.19 13.70
C ASP A 181 -4.12 8.42 15.05
N ASP A 182 -4.26 7.05 15.15
CA ASP A 182 -4.48 6.22 13.96
C ASP A 182 -5.59 5.18 14.21
N ALA A 183 -6.74 5.64 14.75
CA ALA A 183 -7.91 4.76 14.80
C ALA A 183 -8.42 4.44 13.39
N SER A 184 -8.08 5.26 12.37
CA SER A 184 -8.46 5.05 10.98
C SER A 184 -7.79 3.81 10.40
N GLY A 185 -6.48 3.66 10.54
CA GLY A 185 -5.73 2.49 10.06
C GLY A 185 -6.07 1.22 10.83
N VAL A 186 -6.27 1.33 12.16
CA VAL A 186 -6.78 0.21 12.95
C VAL A 186 -8.14 -0.27 12.41
N ALA A 187 -9.05 0.65 12.08
CA ALA A 187 -10.36 0.29 11.54
C ALA A 187 -10.24 -0.38 10.15
N VAL A 188 -9.30 0.06 9.31
CA VAL A 188 -8.98 -0.59 8.02
C VAL A 188 -8.46 -2.00 8.26
N SER A 189 -7.48 -2.20 9.14
CA SER A 189 -6.93 -3.53 9.46
C SER A 189 -8.01 -4.49 9.97
N VAL A 190 -8.86 -4.05 10.90
CA VAL A 190 -9.96 -4.86 11.46
C VAL A 190 -11.03 -5.16 10.40
N GLU A 191 -11.32 -4.23 9.50
CA GLU A 191 -12.26 -4.46 8.40
C GLU A 191 -11.70 -5.47 7.38
N CYS A 192 -10.40 -5.42 7.09
CA CYS A 192 -9.73 -6.46 6.30
C CYS A 192 -9.87 -7.84 6.94
N ALA A 193 -9.71 -7.95 8.28
CA ALA A 193 -9.93 -9.20 9.00
C ALA A 193 -11.36 -9.74 8.79
N ARG A 194 -12.37 -8.85 8.90
CA ARG A 194 -13.77 -9.21 8.69
C ARG A 194 -14.05 -9.67 7.25
N LEU A 195 -13.56 -8.93 6.27
CA LEU A 195 -13.77 -9.25 4.85
C LEU A 195 -13.13 -10.57 4.45
N LEU A 196 -11.86 -10.77 4.83
CA LEU A 196 -11.07 -11.92 4.36
C LEU A 196 -11.41 -13.20 5.13
N SER A 197 -11.74 -13.11 6.40
CA SER A 197 -12.18 -14.29 7.16
C SER A 197 -13.54 -14.83 6.69
N LYS A 198 -14.48 -13.96 6.30
CA LYS A 198 -15.76 -14.36 5.70
C LYS A 198 -15.60 -14.98 4.31
N ALA A 199 -14.73 -14.43 3.47
CA ALA A 199 -14.49 -14.97 2.13
C ALA A 199 -13.96 -16.41 2.17
N GLY A 200 -13.15 -16.74 3.20
CA GLY A 200 -12.68 -18.10 3.45
C GLY A 200 -13.75 -19.07 3.97
N ALA A 201 -14.87 -18.59 4.53
CA ALA A 201 -15.91 -19.44 5.14
C ALA A 201 -16.77 -20.19 4.10
N ASN A 202 -16.87 -19.71 2.88
CA ASN A 202 -17.68 -20.33 1.82
C ASN A 202 -17.02 -21.54 1.11
N GLY A 203 -16.03 -22.17 1.71
CA GLY A 203 -15.47 -23.46 1.28
C GLY A 203 -14.62 -23.44 0.01
N ARG A 204 -14.47 -22.28 -0.64
CA ARG A 204 -13.71 -22.12 -1.90
C ARG A 204 -12.52 -21.18 -1.79
N GLY A 205 -11.93 -20.98 -0.65
CA GLY A 205 -10.88 -19.99 -0.58
C GLY A 205 -10.18 -19.97 0.76
N THR A 206 -9.60 -21.09 1.14
CA THR A 206 -8.47 -21.00 2.06
C THR A 206 -7.35 -20.32 1.31
N TYR A 207 -6.86 -19.22 1.86
CA TYR A 207 -5.65 -18.58 1.34
C TYR A 207 -4.48 -19.54 1.45
N ARG A 208 -3.56 -19.49 0.51
CA ARG A 208 -2.36 -20.33 0.53
C ARG A 208 -1.39 -19.85 1.61
N ALA A 209 -1.14 -18.55 1.65
CA ALA A 209 -0.30 -17.89 2.65
C ALA A 209 -1.13 -17.41 3.86
N THR A 210 -0.48 -17.18 4.98
CA THR A 210 -1.08 -16.63 6.20
C THR A 210 -1.24 -15.13 6.09
N ILE A 211 -2.35 -14.60 6.63
CA ILE A 211 -2.60 -13.17 6.73
C ILE A 211 -2.69 -12.79 8.20
N LEU A 212 -2.00 -11.72 8.58
CA LEU A 212 -2.01 -11.15 9.92
C LEU A 212 -2.59 -9.73 9.85
N PHE A 213 -3.59 -9.48 10.70
CA PHE A 213 -4.21 -8.19 10.89
C PHE A 213 -3.74 -7.65 12.24
N ALA A 214 -3.00 -6.56 12.24
CA ALA A 214 -2.37 -6.03 13.43
C ALA A 214 -2.99 -4.70 13.84
N ALA A 215 -3.06 -4.51 15.16
CA ALA A 215 -3.15 -3.22 15.80
C ALA A 215 -1.96 -3.13 16.75
N VAL A 216 -0.99 -2.31 16.43
CA VAL A 216 0.26 -2.18 17.20
C VAL A 216 0.19 -0.99 18.14
N SER A 217 1.02 -1.00 19.18
CA SER A 217 1.11 0.05 20.19
C SER A 217 2.48 0.72 20.18
N GLY A 218 2.58 1.94 20.70
CA GLY A 218 3.86 2.61 20.88
C GLY A 218 4.50 3.11 19.59
N GLU A 219 3.72 3.35 18.56
CA GLU A 219 4.19 4.06 17.36
C GLU A 219 4.71 5.43 17.77
N GLU A 220 3.89 6.17 18.48
CA GLU A 220 4.12 7.53 18.95
C GLU A 220 5.27 7.65 19.97
N GLN A 221 5.61 6.55 20.62
CA GLN A 221 6.80 6.46 21.48
C GLN A 221 8.04 5.94 20.76
N GLY A 222 8.01 5.76 19.45
CA GLY A 222 9.17 5.41 18.63
C GLY A 222 9.10 4.03 17.99
N LEU A 223 7.97 3.67 17.41
CA LEU A 223 7.74 2.44 16.63
C LEU A 223 7.96 1.16 17.46
N LEU A 224 7.57 1.19 18.74
CA LEU A 224 7.91 0.11 19.67
C LEU A 224 7.19 -1.19 19.33
N GLY A 225 5.89 -1.10 19.03
CA GLY A 225 5.06 -2.25 18.70
C GLY A 225 5.41 -2.91 17.38
N SER A 226 5.66 -2.12 16.35
CA SER A 226 6.08 -2.65 15.05
C SER A 226 7.51 -3.20 15.05
N THR A 227 8.40 -2.61 15.83
CA THR A 227 9.76 -3.17 16.07
C THR A 227 9.64 -4.54 16.73
N HIS A 228 8.82 -4.66 17.78
CA HIS A 228 8.53 -5.93 18.41
C HIS A 228 7.88 -6.93 17.45
N LEU A 229 6.95 -6.49 16.60
CA LEU A 229 6.28 -7.34 15.62
C LEU A 229 7.27 -7.96 14.63
N VAL A 230 8.30 -7.22 14.20
CA VAL A 230 9.38 -7.78 13.35
C VAL A 230 10.08 -8.96 14.05
N ASP A 231 10.37 -8.83 15.33
CA ASP A 231 11.02 -9.88 16.10
C ASP A 231 10.07 -11.06 16.40
N TRP A 232 8.82 -10.78 16.71
CA TRP A 232 7.77 -11.78 16.88
C TRP A 232 7.59 -12.64 15.61
N VAL A 233 7.51 -12.01 14.44
CA VAL A 233 7.41 -12.71 13.14
C VAL A 233 8.58 -13.68 12.93
N LYS A 234 9.80 -13.24 13.23
CA LYS A 234 11.01 -14.09 13.14
C LYS A 234 10.95 -15.26 14.12
N GLN A 235 10.56 -15.00 15.38
CA GLN A 235 10.44 -16.03 16.42
C GLN A 235 9.38 -17.09 16.08
N GLN A 236 8.28 -16.69 15.45
CA GLN A 236 7.24 -17.61 14.97
C GLN A 236 7.65 -18.37 13.69
N GLY A 237 8.81 -18.06 13.12
CA GLY A 237 9.35 -18.70 11.92
C GLY A 237 8.57 -18.34 10.65
N TYR A 238 7.99 -17.15 10.59
CA TYR A 238 7.38 -16.61 9.39
C TYR A 238 8.39 -15.90 8.50
N THR A 239 8.12 -15.94 7.19
CA THR A 239 8.77 -15.09 6.19
C THR A 239 7.77 -14.02 5.76
N VAL A 240 8.11 -12.75 5.86
CA VAL A 240 7.23 -11.65 5.45
C VAL A 240 7.19 -11.58 3.93
N GLY A 241 6.01 -11.81 3.37
CA GLY A 241 5.71 -11.61 1.95
C GLY A 241 5.35 -10.17 1.60
N GLY A 242 4.83 -9.41 2.58
CA GLY A 242 4.49 -8.00 2.43
C GLY A 242 3.81 -7.47 3.69
N MET A 243 4.13 -6.22 4.06
CA MET A 243 3.51 -5.51 5.17
C MET A 243 2.92 -4.19 4.64
N LEU A 244 1.63 -4.00 4.89
CA LEU A 244 0.84 -2.83 4.56
C LEU A 244 0.57 -2.06 5.86
N ASP A 245 1.08 -0.86 5.95
CA ASP A 245 0.88 0.06 7.06
C ASP A 245 -0.14 1.11 6.66
N ASP A 246 -1.29 1.12 7.32
CA ASP A 246 -2.31 2.13 7.17
C ASP A 246 -2.19 3.11 8.33
N ASP A 247 -1.72 4.33 8.06
CA ASP A 247 -1.49 5.32 9.10
C ASP A 247 -1.87 6.69 8.54
N ILE A 248 -2.91 7.30 9.18
CA ILE A 248 -3.62 8.50 8.72
C ILE A 248 -4.30 8.22 7.37
N VAL A 249 -5.36 7.41 7.40
CA VAL A 249 -6.15 7.02 6.22
C VAL A 249 -7.63 7.36 6.37
N GLY A 250 -7.94 8.36 7.20
CA GLY A 250 -9.29 8.72 7.56
C GLY A 250 -9.93 9.82 6.71
N ALA A 251 -9.16 10.68 6.04
CA ALA A 251 -9.70 11.83 5.34
C ALA A 251 -9.23 11.94 3.88
N ASP A 252 -10.15 12.30 3.00
CA ASP A 252 -9.84 12.82 1.67
C ASP A 252 -10.64 14.12 1.48
N PRO A 253 -10.02 15.28 1.64
CA PRO A 253 -10.70 16.57 1.50
C PRO A 253 -11.05 16.88 0.05
N THR A 254 -10.60 16.08 -0.92
CA THR A 254 -10.94 16.29 -2.34
C THR A 254 -12.38 15.91 -2.58
N ALA A 255 -13.15 16.80 -3.22
CA ALA A 255 -14.53 16.52 -3.56
C ALA A 255 -14.62 15.52 -4.72
N GLY A 256 -15.47 14.51 -4.56
CA GLY A 256 -15.83 13.56 -5.62
C GLY A 256 -15.03 12.27 -5.62
N ALA A 257 -15.39 11.39 -6.56
CA ALA A 257 -14.72 10.10 -6.78
C ALA A 257 -13.91 10.15 -8.09
N PRO A 258 -12.84 9.35 -8.25
CA PRO A 258 -12.32 8.42 -7.25
C PRO A 258 -11.48 9.10 -6.16
N HIS A 259 -11.55 8.58 -4.95
CA HIS A 259 -10.65 8.95 -3.87
C HIS A 259 -9.19 8.63 -4.23
N ARG A 260 -8.26 9.30 -3.57
CA ARG A 260 -6.82 9.10 -3.76
C ARG A 260 -6.16 8.75 -2.45
N VAL A 261 -5.20 7.82 -2.51
CA VAL A 261 -4.37 7.46 -1.36
C VAL A 261 -2.91 7.46 -1.80
N ARG A 262 -2.02 7.95 -0.95
CA ARG A 262 -0.57 7.89 -1.18
C ARG A 262 -0.04 6.55 -0.68
N LEU A 263 0.84 5.92 -1.46
CA LEU A 263 1.50 4.67 -1.11
C LEU A 263 3.01 4.87 -1.15
N PHE A 264 3.61 4.99 0.03
CA PHE A 264 5.06 5.18 0.18
C PHE A 264 5.78 3.84 0.10
N SER A 265 6.91 3.82 -0.63
CA SER A 265 7.76 2.65 -0.80
C SER A 265 9.22 3.06 -0.92
N GLY A 266 10.05 2.59 0.00
CA GLY A 266 11.49 2.84 -0.02
C GLY A 266 12.20 2.08 -1.12
N ASN A 267 13.35 2.59 -1.59
CA ASN A 267 14.14 1.93 -2.65
C ASN A 267 15.23 0.99 -2.11
N GLY A 268 15.53 1.04 -0.82
CA GLY A 268 16.69 0.32 -0.28
C GLY A 268 18.04 0.92 -0.75
N GLU A 269 19.11 0.21 -0.44
CA GLU A 269 20.49 0.61 -0.79
C GLU A 269 21.01 -0.11 -2.05
N ILE A 270 20.13 -0.81 -2.79
CA ILE A 270 20.53 -1.64 -3.92
C ILE A 270 20.62 -0.75 -5.17
N ASP A 271 21.81 -0.62 -5.70
CA ASP A 271 22.04 -0.03 -7.02
C ASP A 271 21.33 -0.84 -8.13
N ASP A 272 20.75 -0.17 -9.09
CA ASP A 272 20.18 -0.73 -10.33
C ASP A 272 19.00 -1.70 -10.17
N ALA A 273 18.41 -1.82 -8.99
CA ALA A 273 17.21 -2.63 -8.78
C ALA A 273 16.25 -1.95 -7.80
N ASP A 274 14.97 -2.19 -8.01
CA ASP A 274 13.96 -1.75 -7.06
C ASP A 274 13.95 -2.65 -5.82
N SER A 275 13.64 -2.06 -4.67
CA SER A 275 13.52 -2.78 -3.42
C SER A 275 12.30 -3.71 -3.39
N PRO A 276 12.27 -4.73 -2.51
CA PRO A 276 11.08 -5.53 -2.28
C PRO A 276 9.84 -4.68 -1.90
N SER A 277 10.03 -3.58 -1.18
CA SER A 277 8.95 -2.63 -0.85
C SER A 277 8.38 -1.93 -2.09
N ARG A 278 9.23 -1.57 -3.05
CA ARG A 278 8.81 -0.97 -4.31
C ARG A 278 8.02 -1.96 -5.17
N GLU A 279 8.44 -3.22 -5.19
CA GLU A 279 7.72 -4.28 -5.90
C GLU A 279 6.38 -4.61 -5.23
N LEU A 280 6.31 -4.57 -3.91
CA LEU A 280 5.06 -4.69 -3.17
C LEU A 280 4.09 -3.54 -3.55
N ALA A 281 4.58 -2.30 -3.60
CA ALA A 281 3.77 -1.15 -3.99
C ALA A 281 3.20 -1.30 -5.42
N ARG A 282 3.99 -1.80 -6.37
CA ARG A 282 3.52 -2.08 -7.73
C ARG A 282 2.46 -3.17 -7.76
N ALA A 283 2.66 -4.26 -6.99
CA ALA A 283 1.67 -5.32 -6.89
C ALA A 283 0.33 -4.82 -6.31
N ILE A 284 0.37 -3.89 -5.37
CA ILE A 284 -0.81 -3.24 -4.79
C ILE A 284 -1.47 -2.31 -5.81
N GLU A 285 -0.71 -1.45 -6.50
CA GLU A 285 -1.26 -0.54 -7.50
C GLU A 285 -1.95 -1.27 -8.65
N GLU A 286 -1.48 -2.46 -8.98
CA GLU A 286 -2.06 -3.28 -10.04
C GLU A 286 -3.38 -3.98 -9.66
N VAL A 287 -3.80 -3.99 -8.39
CA VAL A 287 -5.10 -4.56 -8.03
C VAL A 287 -6.22 -3.64 -8.49
N ASP A 288 -7.36 -4.23 -8.80
CA ASP A 288 -8.55 -3.49 -9.23
C ASP A 288 -9.27 -2.93 -7.99
N GLY A 289 -8.67 -1.88 -7.43
CA GLY A 289 -9.16 -1.15 -6.27
C GLY A 289 -10.19 -0.08 -6.59
N ARG A 290 -10.60 0.68 -5.57
CA ARG A 290 -11.53 1.81 -5.67
C ARG A 290 -10.83 3.15 -5.53
N ALA A 291 -9.86 3.25 -4.64
CA ALA A 291 -9.03 4.42 -4.53
C ALA A 291 -7.99 4.45 -5.67
N VAL A 292 -7.61 5.63 -6.10
CA VAL A 292 -6.47 5.80 -6.98
C VAL A 292 -5.22 5.77 -6.12
N VAL A 293 -4.52 4.65 -6.13
CA VAL A 293 -3.25 4.49 -5.43
C VAL A 293 -2.17 5.31 -6.14
N ARG A 294 -1.62 6.29 -5.44
CA ARG A 294 -0.50 7.09 -5.93
C ARG A 294 0.79 6.60 -5.29
N MET A 295 1.59 5.85 -6.04
CA MET A 295 2.92 5.45 -5.58
C MET A 295 3.82 6.66 -5.34
N ILE A 296 4.43 6.71 -4.16
CA ILE A 296 5.43 7.71 -3.76
C ILE A 296 6.77 7.00 -3.57
N PHE A 297 7.76 7.39 -4.37
CA PHE A 297 9.08 6.76 -4.38
C PHE A 297 9.99 7.31 -3.28
N ARG A 298 9.50 7.21 -2.04
CA ARG A 298 10.20 7.51 -0.79
C ARG A 298 9.75 6.49 0.26
N VAL A 299 10.61 6.24 1.24
CA VAL A 299 10.25 5.35 2.34
C VAL A 299 9.07 5.90 3.14
N ASP A 300 9.06 7.22 3.41
CA ASP A 300 7.98 7.90 4.11
C ASP A 300 7.99 9.41 3.80
N ARG A 301 7.11 10.15 4.45
CA ARG A 301 7.07 11.62 4.49
C ARG A 301 8.43 12.18 4.94
N TYR A 302 8.74 13.38 4.53
CA TYR A 302 10.04 14.00 4.81
C TYR A 302 10.27 14.18 6.32
N GLY A 303 11.30 13.53 6.85
CA GLY A 303 11.69 13.62 8.26
C GLY A 303 10.75 12.90 9.24
N ARG A 304 9.87 12.01 8.74
CA ARG A 304 8.90 11.24 9.53
C ARG A 304 9.09 9.75 9.31
N GLY A 305 8.36 8.94 10.04
CA GLY A 305 8.36 7.47 9.95
C GLY A 305 6.95 6.92 10.17
N GLY A 306 6.83 5.60 10.28
CA GLY A 306 5.63 4.84 10.57
C GLY A 306 5.97 3.38 10.77
N ASP A 307 4.97 2.54 11.03
CA ASP A 307 5.16 1.14 11.45
C ASP A 307 5.71 0.22 10.37
N HIS A 308 5.68 0.62 9.09
CA HIS A 308 6.38 -0.08 8.02
C HIS A 308 7.91 0.03 8.11
N TYR A 309 8.44 1.07 8.79
CA TYR A 309 9.85 1.39 8.79
C TYR A 309 10.76 0.34 9.47
N PRO A 310 10.40 -0.28 10.62
CA PRO A 310 11.15 -1.41 11.18
C PRO A 310 11.25 -2.60 10.23
N PHE A 311 10.20 -2.90 9.48
CA PHE A 311 10.21 -3.95 8.46
C PHE A 311 11.14 -3.58 7.30
N TYR A 312 11.01 -2.37 6.78
CA TYR A 312 11.88 -1.86 5.73
C TYR A 312 13.36 -1.90 6.13
N LYS A 313 13.71 -1.47 7.34
CA LYS A 313 15.09 -1.56 7.87
C LYS A 313 15.59 -3.00 8.00
N ALA A 314 14.70 -3.94 8.26
CA ALA A 314 15.04 -5.36 8.31
C ALA A 314 15.16 -5.99 6.90
N GLY A 315 15.05 -5.21 5.82
CA GLY A 315 15.08 -5.68 4.43
C GLY A 315 13.82 -6.41 3.99
N LEU A 316 12.72 -6.28 4.75
CA LEU A 316 11.43 -6.90 4.46
C LEU A 316 10.55 -5.98 3.62
N PRO A 317 9.71 -6.52 2.70
CA PRO A 317 8.81 -5.71 1.89
C PRO A 317 7.75 -5.04 2.77
N ALA A 318 7.77 -3.71 2.83
CA ALA A 318 6.83 -2.93 3.62
C ALA A 318 6.52 -1.59 2.95
N VAL A 319 5.27 -1.18 3.01
CA VAL A 319 4.75 0.04 2.41
C VAL A 319 3.82 0.76 3.39
N ARG A 320 3.63 2.08 3.21
CA ARG A 320 2.71 2.88 4.01
C ARG A 320 1.65 3.52 3.13
N PHE A 321 0.40 3.29 3.47
CA PHE A 321 -0.74 4.08 3.01
C PHE A 321 -0.92 5.31 3.89
N THR A 322 -1.25 6.44 3.27
CA THR A 322 -1.68 7.62 3.99
C THR A 322 -2.54 8.50 3.10
N GLU A 323 -3.39 9.31 3.68
CA GLU A 323 -4.30 10.20 2.98
C GLU A 323 -3.59 11.20 2.06
N PRO A 324 -4.27 11.79 1.06
CA PRO A 324 -3.62 12.66 0.07
C PRO A 324 -3.13 13.98 0.66
N LEU A 325 -3.79 14.48 1.70
CA LEU A 325 -3.49 15.77 2.31
C LEU A 325 -3.78 15.74 3.82
N GLU A 326 -2.74 15.74 4.62
CA GLU A 326 -2.83 15.75 6.08
C GLU A 326 -3.19 17.14 6.63
N ASP A 327 -4.06 17.20 7.66
CA ASP A 327 -4.41 18.43 8.36
C ASP A 327 -3.69 18.52 9.71
N TYR A 328 -2.66 19.36 9.78
CA TYR A 328 -1.83 19.53 10.97
C TYR A 328 -2.51 20.32 12.11
N ASN A 329 -3.71 20.89 11.92
CA ASN A 329 -4.52 21.41 13.01
C ASN A 329 -5.20 20.26 13.77
N HIS A 330 -5.35 19.11 13.15
CA HIS A 330 -5.98 17.94 13.76
C HIS A 330 -4.92 16.97 14.29
N GLN A 331 -3.95 16.60 13.48
CA GLN A 331 -2.93 15.63 13.83
C GLN A 331 -2.04 16.08 14.99
N HIS A 332 -1.79 15.21 15.95
CA HIS A 332 -0.91 15.44 17.11
C HIS A 332 -1.30 16.67 17.96
N GLN A 333 -2.59 16.97 18.05
CA GLN A 333 -3.09 18.14 18.74
C GLN A 333 -3.93 17.76 19.95
N THR A 334 -3.60 18.36 21.11
CA THR A 334 -4.52 18.36 22.26
C THR A 334 -5.78 19.13 21.89
N PRO A 335 -6.98 18.58 22.14
CA PRO A 335 -8.24 19.24 21.86
C PRO A 335 -8.34 20.64 22.48
N ARG A 336 -8.56 21.65 21.64
CA ARG A 336 -8.76 23.05 22.07
C ARG A 336 -9.33 23.90 20.94
N THR A 337 -9.87 25.05 21.29
CA THR A 337 -10.17 26.12 20.33
C THR A 337 -9.28 27.31 20.63
N GLU A 338 -8.53 27.78 19.66
CA GLU A 338 -7.61 28.90 19.79
C GLU A 338 -7.75 29.83 18.59
N ASN A 339 -7.99 31.12 18.85
CA ASN A 339 -8.21 32.12 17.79
C ASN A 339 -9.30 31.75 16.77
N GLY A 340 -10.34 31.02 17.18
CA GLY A 340 -11.43 30.56 16.32
C GLY A 340 -11.09 29.32 15.48
N VAL A 341 -9.89 28.77 15.63
CA VAL A 341 -9.49 27.49 15.00
C VAL A 341 -9.69 26.36 16.01
N GLU A 342 -10.32 25.28 15.58
CA GLU A 342 -10.45 24.07 16.38
C GLU A 342 -9.25 23.15 16.09
N TYR A 343 -8.65 22.66 17.18
CA TYR A 343 -7.55 21.70 17.16
C TYR A 343 -7.98 20.39 17.80
N GLY A 344 -7.43 19.29 17.32
CA GLY A 344 -7.72 17.94 17.82
C GLY A 344 -8.22 17.02 16.74
N ASP A 345 -7.89 15.76 16.86
CA ASP A 345 -8.19 14.70 15.89
C ASP A 345 -9.51 14.01 16.24
N PHE A 346 -10.61 14.52 15.68
CA PHE A 346 -11.97 14.09 15.99
C PHE A 346 -12.61 13.30 14.85
N GLU A 347 -13.50 12.36 15.19
CA GLU A 347 -14.27 11.53 14.24
C GLU A 347 -15.03 12.35 13.18
N LYS A 348 -15.47 13.56 13.48
CA LYS A 348 -16.25 14.41 12.56
C LYS A 348 -15.49 14.83 11.29
N TYR A 349 -14.17 14.70 11.29
CA TYR A 349 -13.31 15.02 10.14
C TYR A 349 -13.09 13.82 9.21
N LEU A 350 -13.51 12.62 9.63
CA LEU A 350 -13.31 11.41 8.85
C LEU A 350 -14.30 11.28 7.70
N ASN A 351 -13.80 10.73 6.59
CA ASN A 351 -14.56 10.32 5.42
C ASN A 351 -14.64 8.78 5.37
N PHE A 352 -15.72 8.21 5.89
CA PHE A 352 -15.86 6.76 5.98
C PHE A 352 -15.99 6.06 4.61
N THR A 353 -16.40 6.77 3.57
CA THR A 353 -16.42 6.23 2.21
C THR A 353 -15.01 6.12 1.66
N PHE A 354 -14.15 7.11 1.90
CA PHE A 354 -12.73 7.03 1.59
C PHE A 354 -12.05 5.88 2.34
N MET A 355 -12.25 5.81 3.66
CA MET A 355 -11.71 4.71 4.48
C MET A 355 -12.19 3.34 3.98
N GLY A 356 -13.46 3.25 3.57
CA GLY A 356 -14.03 2.05 2.97
C GLY A 356 -13.37 1.66 1.64
N ASP A 357 -12.97 2.64 0.83
CA ASP A 357 -12.22 2.40 -0.39
C ASP A 357 -10.79 1.91 -0.08
N VAL A 358 -10.11 2.51 0.90
CA VAL A 358 -8.78 2.06 1.37
C VAL A 358 -8.85 0.62 1.92
N ALA A 359 -9.82 0.31 2.77
CA ALA A 359 -10.00 -1.05 3.32
C ALA A 359 -10.24 -2.08 2.21
N ARG A 360 -10.98 -1.71 1.17
CA ARG A 360 -11.23 -2.57 0.02
C ARG A 360 -9.97 -2.85 -0.77
N ASP A 361 -9.16 -1.83 -1.01
CA ASP A 361 -7.91 -1.95 -1.76
C ASP A 361 -6.89 -2.79 -1.02
N ASN A 362 -6.75 -2.58 0.30
CA ASN A 362 -5.92 -3.41 1.17
C ASN A 362 -6.37 -4.88 1.19
N ALA A 363 -7.67 -5.11 1.41
CA ALA A 363 -8.20 -6.47 1.44
C ALA A 363 -8.05 -7.20 0.10
N GLU A 364 -8.22 -6.50 -1.03
CA GLU A 364 -8.03 -7.10 -2.36
C GLU A 364 -6.55 -7.40 -2.63
N ALA A 365 -5.63 -6.51 -2.25
CA ALA A 365 -4.19 -6.74 -2.35
C ALA A 365 -3.76 -7.96 -1.53
N LEU A 366 -4.14 -8.01 -0.25
CA LEU A 366 -3.86 -9.15 0.63
C LEU A 366 -4.44 -10.45 0.08
N ARG A 367 -5.68 -10.41 -0.40
CA ARG A 367 -6.35 -11.58 -0.98
C ARG A 367 -5.58 -12.12 -2.18
N GLN A 368 -5.17 -11.26 -3.11
CA GLN A 368 -4.45 -11.67 -4.30
C GLN A 368 -3.07 -12.21 -3.97
N LEU A 369 -2.33 -11.54 -3.12
CA LEU A 369 -1.01 -11.95 -2.68
C LEU A 369 -1.05 -13.29 -1.90
N ALA A 370 -2.01 -13.46 -1.01
CA ALA A 370 -2.15 -14.70 -0.24
C ALA A 370 -2.66 -15.89 -1.05
N LEU A 371 -3.25 -15.69 -2.22
CA LEU A 371 -3.66 -16.71 -3.18
C LEU A 371 -2.59 -17.04 -4.22
N ALA A 372 -1.56 -16.21 -4.35
CA ALA A 372 -0.53 -16.33 -5.37
C ALA A 372 0.40 -17.53 -5.11
N PRO A 373 1.04 -18.09 -6.15
CA PRO A 373 2.15 -19.00 -5.96
C PRO A 373 3.37 -18.26 -5.38
N ALA A 374 4.34 -19.02 -4.86
CA ALA A 374 5.63 -18.45 -4.45
C ALA A 374 6.27 -17.69 -5.63
N PRO A 375 6.90 -16.53 -5.37
CA PRO A 375 7.66 -15.85 -6.40
C PRO A 375 8.84 -16.69 -6.89
N PRO A 376 9.44 -16.38 -8.04
CA PRO A 376 10.70 -16.98 -8.44
C PRO A 376 11.75 -16.85 -7.35
N SER A 377 12.55 -17.88 -7.12
CA SER A 377 13.61 -17.85 -6.11
C SER A 377 14.79 -17.01 -6.56
N LYS A 378 14.94 -16.81 -7.87
CA LYS A 378 16.00 -16.02 -8.48
C LYS A 378 15.60 -15.60 -9.89
N ALA A 379 15.93 -14.35 -10.26
CA ALA A 379 15.87 -13.86 -11.63
C ALA A 379 17.22 -13.21 -11.99
N ARG A 380 17.72 -13.42 -13.18
CA ARG A 380 19.02 -12.92 -13.66
C ARG A 380 18.90 -12.28 -15.03
N LEU A 381 19.70 -11.24 -15.25
CA LEU A 381 19.84 -10.54 -16.50
C LEU A 381 21.24 -10.75 -17.09
N THR A 382 21.28 -11.10 -18.37
CA THR A 382 22.52 -11.14 -19.17
C THR A 382 22.27 -10.44 -20.50
N GLY A 383 23.33 -9.98 -21.16
CA GLY A 383 23.22 -9.27 -22.46
C GLY A 383 23.87 -7.88 -22.47
N ALA A 384 24.98 -7.72 -21.74
CA ALA A 384 25.65 -6.42 -21.57
C ALA A 384 26.20 -5.77 -22.87
N VAL A 385 26.36 -6.51 -23.97
CA VAL A 385 26.92 -6.00 -25.23
C VAL A 385 26.13 -6.54 -26.42
N THR A 386 24.83 -6.54 -26.32
CA THR A 386 23.90 -6.99 -27.36
C THR A 386 22.63 -6.15 -27.35
N PRO A 387 21.93 -6.00 -28.46
CA PRO A 387 20.66 -5.27 -28.48
C PRO A 387 19.50 -6.04 -27.81
N ASP A 388 19.76 -7.26 -27.37
CA ASP A 388 18.77 -8.16 -26.78
C ASP A 388 19.04 -8.38 -25.31
N ALA A 389 18.03 -8.31 -24.46
CA ALA A 389 18.10 -8.74 -23.07
C ALA A 389 17.77 -10.24 -22.95
N LYS A 390 18.51 -10.95 -22.12
CA LYS A 390 18.21 -12.34 -21.78
C LYS A 390 17.92 -12.46 -20.28
N VAL A 391 16.69 -12.84 -19.96
CA VAL A 391 16.20 -13.04 -18.60
C VAL A 391 16.12 -14.55 -18.34
N SER A 392 16.70 -15.00 -17.23
CA SER A 392 16.61 -16.38 -16.75
C SER A 392 16.09 -16.40 -15.30
N TRP A 393 15.36 -17.46 -14.93
CA TRP A 393 14.81 -17.57 -13.57
C TRP A 393 14.71 -19.02 -13.12
N SER A 394 14.68 -19.19 -11.79
CA SER A 394 14.43 -20.46 -11.10
C SER A 394 13.27 -20.34 -10.14
N ALA A 395 12.58 -21.42 -9.88
CA ALA A 395 11.52 -21.51 -8.91
C ALA A 395 11.37 -22.97 -8.45
N GLU A 396 10.87 -23.15 -7.23
CA GLU A 396 10.49 -24.46 -6.72
C GLU A 396 9.21 -24.94 -7.40
N ASP A 397 8.97 -26.28 -7.36
CA ASP A 397 7.75 -26.85 -7.91
C ASP A 397 6.52 -26.41 -7.11
N ASP A 398 5.50 -25.99 -7.84
CA ASP A 398 4.22 -25.57 -7.33
C ASP A 398 3.11 -26.04 -8.26
N ALA A 399 2.29 -27.00 -7.81
CA ALA A 399 1.21 -27.57 -8.59
C ALA A 399 0.11 -26.56 -8.97
N GLU A 400 -0.04 -25.50 -8.21
CA GLU A 400 -1.04 -24.44 -8.47
C GLU A 400 -0.49 -23.29 -9.33
N ARG A 401 0.77 -23.36 -9.70
CA ARG A 401 1.36 -22.38 -10.64
C ARG A 401 0.98 -22.72 -12.07
N ALA A 402 0.52 -21.72 -12.82
CA ALA A 402 0.29 -21.82 -14.26
C ALA A 402 1.56 -21.49 -15.06
N GLY A 403 2.43 -20.62 -14.55
CA GLY A 403 3.65 -20.18 -15.24
C GLY A 403 4.22 -18.90 -14.66
N PHE A 404 4.91 -18.16 -15.49
CA PHE A 404 5.62 -16.94 -15.16
C PHE A 404 5.36 -15.86 -16.19
N GLU A 405 5.15 -14.62 -15.74
CA GLU A 405 5.20 -13.44 -16.59
C GLU A 405 6.61 -12.85 -16.54
N ILE A 406 7.20 -12.67 -17.71
CA ILE A 406 8.45 -11.96 -17.91
C ILE A 406 8.12 -10.49 -18.10
N LEU A 407 8.67 -9.64 -17.26
CA LEU A 407 8.34 -8.24 -17.14
C LEU A 407 9.49 -7.36 -17.61
N TRP A 408 9.15 -6.22 -18.18
CA TRP A 408 10.09 -5.18 -18.57
C TRP A 408 9.47 -3.79 -18.38
N ARG A 409 10.28 -2.79 -18.24
CA ARG A 409 9.89 -1.37 -18.25
C ARG A 409 11.07 -0.50 -18.61
N GLU A 410 10.83 0.66 -19.17
CA GLU A 410 11.86 1.70 -19.27
C GLU A 410 12.30 2.15 -17.88
N THR A 411 13.56 2.58 -17.75
CA THR A 411 14.11 3.04 -16.46
C THR A 411 13.35 4.25 -15.89
N SER A 412 12.72 5.05 -16.76
CA SER A 412 11.90 6.21 -16.38
C SER A 412 10.43 5.87 -16.08
N GLU A 413 9.98 4.65 -16.39
CA GLU A 413 8.59 4.26 -16.21
C GLU A 413 8.38 3.54 -14.87
N PRO A 414 7.33 3.86 -14.11
CA PRO A 414 7.11 3.26 -12.81
C PRO A 414 6.51 1.86 -12.86
N ARG A 415 5.83 1.48 -13.95
CA ARG A 415 4.99 0.27 -14.04
C ARG A 415 5.59 -0.78 -14.95
N TRP A 416 5.46 -2.05 -14.51
CA TRP A 416 5.82 -3.20 -15.33
C TRP A 416 4.87 -3.39 -16.51
N GLN A 417 5.44 -3.80 -17.64
CA GLN A 417 4.72 -4.35 -18.78
C GLN A 417 5.04 -5.83 -18.91
N VAL A 418 4.05 -6.63 -19.30
CA VAL A 418 4.28 -8.05 -19.58
C VAL A 418 4.86 -8.19 -20.97
N TYR A 419 6.06 -8.77 -21.06
CA TYR A 419 6.69 -9.08 -22.34
C TYR A 419 6.24 -10.44 -22.86
N ASP A 420 6.32 -11.48 -22.00
CA ASP A 420 6.03 -12.86 -22.38
C ASP A 420 5.49 -13.66 -21.21
N PHE A 421 4.96 -14.84 -21.50
CA PHE A 421 4.51 -15.81 -20.52
C PHE A 421 5.17 -17.18 -20.79
N ALA A 422 5.86 -17.72 -19.79
CA ALA A 422 6.50 -19.03 -19.83
C ALA A 422 5.84 -20.00 -18.85
N ALA A 423 5.55 -21.22 -19.31
CA ALA A 423 4.90 -22.24 -18.45
C ALA A 423 5.83 -22.82 -17.37
N SER A 424 7.15 -22.77 -17.58
CA SER A 424 8.16 -23.37 -16.71
C SER A 424 9.29 -22.42 -16.40
N PRO A 425 10.07 -22.63 -15.31
CA PRO A 425 11.35 -21.95 -15.13
C PRO A 425 12.27 -22.16 -16.32
N GLY A 426 13.12 -21.17 -16.60
CA GLY A 426 14.00 -21.23 -17.75
C GLY A 426 14.62 -19.89 -18.12
N GLU A 427 14.67 -19.60 -19.42
CA GLU A 427 15.16 -18.34 -19.94
C GLU A 427 14.32 -17.84 -21.12
N THR A 428 14.28 -16.53 -21.28
CA THR A 428 13.64 -15.85 -22.43
C THR A 428 14.55 -14.73 -22.92
N VAL A 429 14.63 -14.60 -24.26
CA VAL A 429 15.36 -13.51 -24.92
C VAL A 429 14.36 -12.45 -25.36
N LEU A 430 14.51 -11.24 -24.83
CA LEU A 430 13.72 -10.08 -25.19
C LEU A 430 14.41 -9.37 -26.38
N LYS A 431 13.93 -9.65 -27.58
CA LYS A 431 14.50 -9.15 -28.81
C LYS A 431 14.35 -7.64 -28.96
N GLY A 432 15.45 -6.97 -29.29
CA GLY A 432 15.47 -5.52 -29.51
C GLY A 432 15.17 -4.68 -28.27
N ILE A 433 15.35 -5.23 -27.06
CA ILE A 433 15.18 -4.51 -25.80
C ILE A 433 16.54 -4.46 -25.10
N SER A 434 17.15 -3.26 -25.11
CA SER A 434 18.46 -3.03 -24.50
C SER A 434 18.41 -3.14 -22.99
N THR A 435 19.42 -3.77 -22.41
CA THR A 435 19.63 -3.82 -20.96
C THR A 435 19.99 -2.46 -20.36
N ASP A 436 20.47 -1.51 -21.16
CA ASP A 436 20.92 -0.21 -20.70
C ASP A 436 19.74 0.72 -20.35
N ASN A 437 18.61 0.57 -21.07
CA ASN A 437 17.48 1.48 -20.98
C ASN A 437 16.28 0.88 -20.25
N HIS A 438 16.35 -0.39 -19.82
CA HIS A 438 15.22 -1.11 -19.27
C HIS A 438 15.58 -1.89 -18.01
N PHE A 439 14.62 -1.98 -17.10
CA PHE A 439 14.62 -2.92 -16.01
C PHE A 439 13.79 -4.15 -16.37
N PHE A 440 14.12 -5.27 -15.75
CA PHE A 440 13.46 -6.56 -15.98
C PHE A 440 13.12 -7.24 -14.65
N ALA A 441 12.05 -8.02 -14.67
CA ALA A 441 11.62 -8.83 -13.53
C ALA A 441 10.88 -10.07 -14.00
N VAL A 442 10.67 -11.00 -13.08
CA VAL A 442 9.84 -12.19 -13.32
C VAL A 442 8.87 -12.35 -12.14
N ARG A 443 7.62 -12.70 -12.42
CA ARG A 443 6.66 -13.06 -11.36
C ARG A 443 5.93 -14.35 -11.70
N ALA A 444 5.56 -15.10 -10.68
CA ALA A 444 4.78 -16.31 -10.82
C ALA A 444 3.27 -15.98 -10.97
N VAL A 445 2.59 -16.78 -11.80
CA VAL A 445 1.14 -16.68 -12.03
C VAL A 445 0.50 -18.00 -11.64
N GLY A 446 -0.52 -17.93 -10.77
CA GLY A 446 -1.32 -19.08 -10.36
C GLY A 446 -2.36 -19.49 -11.39
N LYS A 447 -2.81 -20.73 -11.37
CA LYS A 447 -3.94 -21.23 -12.16
C LYS A 447 -5.24 -20.46 -11.91
N ASN A 448 -5.36 -19.85 -10.72
CA ASN A 448 -6.44 -18.94 -10.33
C ASN A 448 -6.24 -17.50 -10.84
N GLY A 449 -5.16 -17.22 -11.56
CA GLY A 449 -4.81 -15.89 -12.07
C GLY A 449 -4.15 -14.94 -11.06
N ALA A 450 -3.97 -15.37 -9.81
CA ALA A 450 -3.24 -14.56 -8.82
C ALA A 450 -1.74 -14.49 -9.18
N ARG A 451 -1.12 -13.35 -8.89
CA ARG A 451 0.27 -13.05 -9.22
C ARG A 451 1.10 -12.81 -7.98
N SER A 452 2.27 -13.40 -7.92
CA SER A 452 3.25 -13.07 -6.90
C SER A 452 3.78 -11.64 -7.09
N ILE A 453 4.43 -11.11 -6.05
CA ILE A 453 5.29 -9.93 -6.20
C ILE A 453 6.36 -10.25 -7.26
N ALA A 454 6.70 -9.27 -8.06
CA ALA A 454 7.75 -9.40 -9.06
C ALA A 454 9.13 -9.50 -8.39
N VAL A 455 9.99 -10.30 -8.96
CA VAL A 455 11.39 -10.43 -8.56
C VAL A 455 12.24 -9.74 -9.62
N PRO A 456 12.81 -8.57 -9.32
CA PRO A 456 13.74 -7.89 -10.22
C PRO A 456 14.94 -8.77 -10.56
N THR A 457 15.48 -8.59 -11.76
CA THR A 457 16.65 -9.36 -12.17
C THR A 457 17.92 -8.83 -11.49
N GLU A 458 18.73 -9.74 -10.97
CA GLU A 458 20.08 -9.43 -10.53
C GLU A 458 21.00 -9.27 -11.76
N ILE A 459 21.83 -8.23 -11.74
CA ILE A 459 22.85 -8.00 -12.78
C ILE A 459 24.11 -8.78 -12.37
N GLU A 460 24.58 -9.61 -13.27
CA GLU A 460 25.85 -10.30 -13.07
C GLU A 460 27.01 -9.31 -13.34
N ARG A 461 27.45 -8.57 -12.31
CA ARG A 461 28.61 -7.66 -12.43
C ARG A 461 29.86 -8.51 -12.68
N ARG A 462 30.57 -8.23 -13.76
CA ARG A 462 31.94 -8.75 -13.90
C ARG A 462 32.78 -8.18 -12.76
N ALA A 463 33.50 -9.04 -12.05
CA ALA A 463 34.52 -8.56 -11.11
C ALA A 463 35.44 -7.55 -11.85
N PRO A 464 35.72 -6.39 -11.26
CA PRO A 464 36.68 -5.48 -11.86
C PRO A 464 37.97 -6.23 -12.18
N PRO A 465 38.62 -5.99 -13.33
CA PRO A 465 39.88 -6.63 -13.65
C PRO A 465 40.85 -6.35 -12.50
N LEU A 466 41.52 -7.41 -12.04
CA LEU A 466 42.58 -7.27 -11.02
C LEU A 466 43.55 -6.16 -11.47
N PRO A 467 43.92 -5.25 -10.57
CA PRO A 467 44.90 -4.21 -10.92
C PRO A 467 46.16 -4.89 -11.48
N THR A 468 46.58 -4.50 -12.64
CA THR A 468 47.81 -4.98 -13.28
C THR A 468 48.94 -4.68 -12.29
N PRO A 469 49.81 -5.67 -11.94
CA PRO A 469 50.94 -5.42 -11.09
C PRO A 469 51.76 -4.28 -11.71
N SER A 470 51.99 -3.20 -10.97
CA SER A 470 52.90 -2.16 -11.35
C SER A 470 54.26 -2.81 -11.57
N LYS A 471 54.78 -2.77 -12.76
CA LYS A 471 56.20 -3.12 -13.02
C LYS A 471 57.02 -2.18 -12.14
N GLN A 472 57.65 -2.71 -11.11
CA GLN A 472 58.74 -2.05 -10.40
C GLN A 472 59.96 -1.94 -11.28
#